data_32184f605a3d1fd889fa1c27fd8ac181
#
_entry.id   32184f605a3d1fd889fa1c27fd8ac181
#
_cell.length_a   1.000
_cell.length_b   1.000
_cell.length_c   1.000
_cell.angle_alpha   90.00
_cell.angle_beta   90.00
_cell.angle_gamma   90.00
#
_symmetry.space_group_name_H-M   'P 1'
#
loop_
_entity.id
_entity.type
_entity.pdbx_description
1 polymer ?
#
loop_
_entity_poly.entity_id
_entity_poly.type
_entity_poly.pdbx_seq_one_letter_code
_entity_poly.pdbx_strand_id
1 'polypeptide(L)'
;MTRPISRLRRFRFNLPQRVAAVMLALFLAQGLWLMSRQTLTDRDYDYARCGREMWEKPSPLAGYFTSCGNIHDGVLAYRAAGLPLTLNLAVERGLDLFRKPEDRVVQTQSTQLSTWELRHQMPYVLTLLRLSFLFAGMVLGGALWWVSRRLYGNWGGYTALALYCFSPPILKASITPGPEILAALGVYGGVYTCIGVAHAMQGPRRKWRPRIVLLILIFGVAAAAHIAALPVVALLGLLLMLWIAEGRRSQILPVVLLATVGALVLVFACYDFSPDAFSYLFRSASGFLWFSLDPIKRYFSTFSNAGITIAAAASAILYLALRRSRYFGNTAPLFCVLACFVLITTGVHATPWLWAVPFLLTFIGGVFADAYEGPRHKLALAAGCAVVLLQAVFCVLSLPGLL
;
A
#
# COMPACT_ATOMS: atom_id res chain seq x y z
N MET A 1 -10.08 -15.01 45.58
CA MET A 1 -11.03 -14.68 44.51
C MET A 1 -10.32 -14.79 43.17
N THR A 2 -10.36 -15.95 42.57
CA THR A 2 -9.75 -16.27 41.25
C THR A 2 -10.73 -15.81 40.17
N ARG A 3 -10.35 -14.77 39.39
CA ARG A 3 -11.09 -14.38 38.19
C ARG A 3 -10.97 -15.49 37.15
N PRO A 4 -12.07 -15.99 36.57
CA PRO A 4 -11.99 -16.98 35.51
C PRO A 4 -11.35 -16.34 34.28
N ILE A 5 -10.34 -17.03 33.73
CA ILE A 5 -9.69 -16.74 32.46
C ILE A 5 -10.78 -16.69 31.40
N SER A 6 -11.07 -15.48 30.96
CA SER A 6 -12.14 -15.17 30.03
C SER A 6 -11.92 -15.82 28.67
N ARG A 7 -12.81 -16.74 28.35
CA ARG A 7 -13.33 -17.10 27.02
C ARG A 7 -12.55 -16.46 25.86
N LEU A 8 -11.77 -17.25 25.16
CA LEU A 8 -11.40 -17.02 23.76
C LEU A 8 -12.69 -16.67 23.00
N ARG A 9 -12.91 -15.38 22.76
CA ARG A 9 -13.98 -14.90 21.87
C ARG A 9 -13.71 -15.57 20.53
N ARG A 10 -14.51 -16.58 20.17
CA ARG A 10 -14.54 -17.13 18.82
C ARG A 10 -14.78 -15.97 17.88
N PHE A 11 -13.78 -15.63 17.07
CA PHE A 11 -13.89 -14.62 16.02
C PHE A 11 -14.92 -15.11 15.01
N ARG A 12 -16.19 -14.72 15.18
CA ARG A 12 -17.24 -14.96 14.19
C ARG A 12 -17.18 -13.81 13.20
N PHE A 13 -16.65 -14.08 12.01
CA PHE A 13 -16.74 -13.14 10.89
C PHE A 13 -18.22 -12.88 10.57
N ASN A 14 -18.61 -11.62 10.65
CA ASN A 14 -19.92 -11.17 10.18
C ASN A 14 -20.01 -11.28 8.65
N LEU A 15 -21.22 -11.36 8.10
CA LEU A 15 -21.43 -11.47 6.65
C LEU A 15 -20.59 -10.48 5.82
N PRO A 16 -20.53 -9.17 6.14
CA PRO A 16 -19.70 -8.22 5.41
C PRO A 16 -18.20 -8.53 5.41
N GLN A 17 -17.68 -9.07 6.51
CA GLN A 17 -16.28 -9.47 6.60
C GLN A 17 -15.99 -10.71 5.77
N ARG A 18 -16.94 -11.65 5.68
CA ARG A 18 -16.82 -12.85 4.83
C ARG A 18 -16.77 -12.46 3.36
N VAL A 19 -17.65 -11.56 2.91
CA VAL A 19 -17.66 -11.07 1.52
C VAL A 19 -16.32 -10.39 1.20
N ALA A 20 -15.82 -9.51 2.07
CA ALA A 20 -14.52 -8.87 1.88
C ALA A 20 -13.36 -9.89 1.86
N ALA A 21 -13.40 -10.90 2.73
CA ALA A 21 -12.38 -11.95 2.74
C ALA A 21 -12.38 -12.77 1.44
N VAL A 22 -13.56 -13.09 0.88
CA VAL A 22 -13.67 -13.77 -0.43
C VAL A 22 -13.09 -12.90 -1.55
N MET A 23 -13.40 -11.60 -1.58
CA MET A 23 -12.83 -10.69 -2.59
C MET A 23 -11.31 -10.60 -2.48
N LEU A 24 -10.76 -10.48 -1.26
CA LEU A 24 -9.31 -10.49 -1.05
C LEU A 24 -8.68 -11.84 -1.38
N ALA A 25 -9.38 -12.96 -1.16
CA ALA A 25 -8.92 -14.27 -1.58
C ALA A 25 -8.87 -14.40 -3.10
N LEU A 26 -9.82 -13.80 -3.84
CA LEU A 26 -9.76 -13.72 -5.30
C LEU A 26 -8.58 -12.87 -5.78
N PHE A 27 -8.31 -11.73 -5.11
CA PHE A 27 -7.12 -10.91 -5.38
C PHE A 27 -5.83 -11.71 -5.16
N LEU A 28 -5.74 -12.43 -4.04
CA LEU A 28 -4.62 -13.32 -3.74
C LEU A 28 -4.45 -14.40 -4.80
N ALA A 29 -5.54 -15.06 -5.22
CA ALA A 29 -5.49 -16.10 -6.23
C ALA A 29 -4.99 -15.56 -7.59
N GLN A 30 -5.46 -14.39 -8.02
CA GLN A 30 -4.96 -13.71 -9.22
C GLN A 30 -3.46 -13.38 -9.10
N GLY A 31 -3.03 -12.84 -7.96
CA GLY A 31 -1.63 -12.52 -7.71
C GLY A 31 -0.74 -13.77 -7.73
N LEU A 32 -1.13 -14.84 -7.06
CA LEU A 32 -0.40 -16.12 -7.06
C LEU A 32 -0.36 -16.75 -8.46
N TRP A 33 -1.45 -16.68 -9.21
CA TRP A 33 -1.48 -17.17 -10.59
C TRP A 33 -0.51 -16.39 -11.49
N LEU A 34 -0.49 -15.06 -11.40
CA LEU A 34 0.45 -14.24 -12.14
C LEU A 34 1.90 -14.55 -11.73
N MET A 35 2.18 -14.65 -10.42
CA MET A 35 3.50 -14.97 -9.91
C MET A 35 4.01 -16.33 -10.41
N SER A 36 3.12 -17.33 -10.55
CA SER A 36 3.50 -18.66 -11.03
C SER A 36 3.83 -18.72 -12.52
N ARG A 37 3.41 -17.70 -13.29
CA ARG A 37 3.61 -17.62 -14.74
C ARG A 37 4.68 -16.61 -15.14
N GLN A 38 4.87 -15.58 -14.32
CA GLN A 38 5.81 -14.51 -14.62
C GLN A 38 7.26 -14.94 -14.33
N THR A 39 8.14 -14.79 -15.32
CA THR A 39 9.57 -15.01 -15.16
C THR A 39 10.18 -14.02 -14.17
N LEU A 40 11.27 -14.45 -13.53
CA LEU A 40 12.05 -13.58 -12.66
C LEU A 40 12.85 -12.59 -13.51
N THR A 41 12.85 -11.33 -13.09
CA THR A 41 13.55 -10.23 -13.76
C THR A 41 14.84 -9.87 -13.03
N ASP A 42 15.75 -9.13 -13.65
CA ASP A 42 16.94 -8.62 -12.98
C ASP A 42 16.61 -7.79 -11.73
N ARG A 43 15.48 -7.08 -11.77
CA ARG A 43 14.95 -6.36 -10.61
C ARG A 43 14.66 -7.29 -9.44
N ASP A 44 14.06 -8.47 -9.67
CA ASP A 44 13.81 -9.45 -8.60
C ASP A 44 15.13 -9.90 -7.95
N TYR A 45 16.17 -10.14 -8.75
CA TYR A 45 17.49 -10.54 -8.25
C TYR A 45 18.15 -9.45 -7.41
N ASP A 46 18.08 -8.18 -7.86
CA ASP A 46 18.63 -7.07 -7.11
C ASP A 46 17.92 -6.88 -5.77
N TYR A 47 16.59 -6.94 -5.75
CA TYR A 47 15.82 -6.87 -4.51
C TYR A 47 16.10 -8.05 -3.58
N ALA A 48 16.28 -9.25 -4.12
CA ALA A 48 16.62 -10.44 -3.34
C ALA A 48 18.00 -10.29 -2.69
N ARG A 49 19.02 -9.95 -3.47
CA ARG A 49 20.41 -9.81 -3.02
C ARG A 49 20.53 -8.73 -1.96
N CYS A 50 20.14 -7.52 -2.30
CA CYS A 50 20.27 -6.36 -1.40
C CYS A 50 19.37 -6.49 -0.18
N GLY A 51 18.14 -7.01 -0.37
CA GLY A 51 17.22 -7.23 0.73
C GLY A 51 17.73 -8.25 1.74
N ARG A 52 18.32 -9.35 1.29
CA ARG A 52 18.97 -10.34 2.18
C ARG A 52 20.17 -9.75 2.91
N GLU A 53 21.03 -9.03 2.19
CA GLU A 53 22.21 -8.40 2.80
C GLU A 53 21.82 -7.47 3.96
N MET A 54 20.74 -6.71 3.81
CA MET A 54 20.21 -5.83 4.87
C MET A 54 19.79 -6.56 6.14
N TRP A 55 19.40 -7.82 6.06
CA TRP A 55 18.99 -8.62 7.22
C TRP A 55 20.10 -9.52 7.76
N GLU A 56 20.95 -10.05 6.87
CA GLU A 56 21.94 -11.06 7.22
C GLU A 56 23.28 -10.45 7.63
N LYS A 57 23.58 -9.23 7.14
CA LYS A 57 24.81 -8.50 7.47
C LYS A 57 24.53 -7.04 7.87
N PRO A 58 23.75 -6.80 8.92
CA PRO A 58 23.56 -5.44 9.38
C PRO A 58 24.90 -4.85 9.81
N SER A 59 25.26 -3.70 9.25
CA SER A 59 26.50 -2.99 9.57
C SER A 59 26.13 -1.55 9.95
N PRO A 60 25.71 -1.34 11.22
CA PRO A 60 25.36 -0.01 11.68
C PRO A 60 26.56 0.93 11.58
N LEU A 61 26.32 2.13 11.10
CA LEU A 61 27.32 3.23 10.96
C LEU A 61 28.41 3.00 9.90
N ALA A 62 28.61 1.80 9.36
CA ALA A 62 29.55 1.53 8.28
C ALA A 62 28.85 1.53 6.92
N GLY A 63 29.59 1.64 5.83
CA GLY A 63 29.08 1.65 4.46
C GLY A 63 28.28 0.39 4.10
N TYR A 64 27.06 0.36 4.54
CA TYR A 64 26.16 -0.78 4.59
C TYR A 64 25.80 -1.35 3.21
N PHE A 65 25.83 -0.50 2.20
CA PHE A 65 25.44 -0.86 0.84
C PHE A 65 26.60 -0.99 -0.14
N THR A 66 27.78 -1.31 0.35
CA THR A 66 28.99 -1.38 -0.50
C THR A 66 28.88 -2.41 -1.62
N SER A 67 28.15 -3.52 -1.41
CA SER A 67 27.97 -4.56 -2.44
C SER A 67 26.75 -4.32 -3.34
N CYS A 68 25.72 -3.63 -2.84
CA CYS A 68 24.49 -3.29 -3.56
C CYS A 68 24.52 -1.89 -4.19
N GLY A 69 25.55 -1.11 -3.95
CA GLY A 69 25.61 0.30 -4.33
C GLY A 69 24.73 1.16 -3.43
N ASN A 70 24.52 2.40 -3.83
CA ASN A 70 23.74 3.36 -3.05
C ASN A 70 22.24 3.16 -3.31
N ILE A 71 21.50 2.72 -2.31
CA ILE A 71 20.05 2.70 -2.36
C ILE A 71 19.54 4.10 -2.04
N HIS A 72 19.11 4.82 -3.08
CA HIS A 72 18.67 6.20 -2.95
C HIS A 72 17.28 6.33 -2.32
N ASP A 73 16.35 5.42 -2.67
CA ASP A 73 14.96 5.45 -2.18
C ASP A 73 14.38 4.03 -2.14
N GLY A 74 13.32 3.84 -1.39
CA GLY A 74 12.63 2.54 -1.32
C GLY A 74 13.29 1.49 -0.43
N VAL A 75 14.04 1.89 0.59
CA VAL A 75 14.71 0.97 1.54
C VAL A 75 13.76 -0.07 2.14
N LEU A 76 12.51 0.32 2.42
CA LEU A 76 11.50 -0.60 2.94
C LEU A 76 11.15 -1.71 1.94
N ALA A 77 11.17 -1.43 0.65
CA ALA A 77 10.89 -2.43 -0.37
C ALA A 77 11.99 -3.50 -0.43
N TYR A 78 13.25 -3.10 -0.30
CA TYR A 78 14.37 -4.05 -0.20
C TYR A 78 14.26 -4.92 1.06
N ARG A 79 13.98 -4.30 2.22
CA ARG A 79 13.78 -5.05 3.47
C ARG A 79 12.58 -5.98 3.39
N ALA A 80 11.48 -5.55 2.78
CA ALA A 80 10.28 -6.38 2.56
C ALA A 80 10.58 -7.56 1.62
N ALA A 81 11.37 -7.36 0.59
CA ALA A 81 11.81 -8.43 -0.32
C ALA A 81 12.73 -9.44 0.35
N GLY A 82 13.71 -8.96 1.13
CA GLY A 82 14.69 -9.82 1.80
C GLY A 82 14.13 -10.63 2.96
N LEU A 83 13.12 -10.10 3.68
CA LEU A 83 12.59 -10.72 4.89
C LEU A 83 12.16 -12.19 4.70
N PRO A 84 11.30 -12.55 3.72
CA PRO A 84 10.87 -13.94 3.54
C PRO A 84 12.04 -14.85 3.15
N LEU A 85 13.02 -14.34 2.42
CA LEU A 85 14.21 -15.11 2.02
C LEU A 85 15.10 -15.41 3.22
N THR A 86 15.35 -14.40 4.06
CA THR A 86 16.13 -14.56 5.29
C THR A 86 15.43 -15.47 6.30
N LEU A 87 14.11 -15.36 6.42
CA LEU A 87 13.32 -16.26 7.26
C LEU A 87 13.38 -17.70 6.75
N ASN A 88 13.26 -17.92 5.43
CA ASN A 88 13.41 -19.25 4.84
C ASN A 88 14.79 -19.84 5.16
N LEU A 89 15.85 -19.06 4.99
CA LEU A 89 17.21 -19.49 5.34
C LEU A 89 17.35 -19.81 6.84
N ALA A 90 16.75 -19.01 7.71
CA ALA A 90 16.77 -19.27 9.15
C ALA A 90 16.03 -20.57 9.52
N VAL A 91 14.90 -20.83 8.85
CA VAL A 91 14.16 -22.10 9.02
C VAL A 91 14.98 -23.29 8.54
N GLU A 92 15.60 -23.22 7.36
CA GLU A 92 16.46 -24.29 6.84
C GLU A 92 17.65 -24.56 7.77
N ARG A 93 18.32 -23.49 8.27
CA ARG A 93 19.39 -23.65 9.28
C ARG A 93 18.87 -24.30 10.57
N GLY A 94 17.68 -23.93 11.02
CA GLY A 94 17.04 -24.58 12.18
C GLY A 94 16.75 -26.05 11.95
N LEU A 95 16.28 -26.42 10.77
CA LEU A 95 16.02 -27.81 10.39
C LEU A 95 17.33 -28.60 10.26
N ASP A 96 18.39 -27.99 9.75
CA ASP A 96 19.72 -28.63 9.62
C ASP A 96 20.34 -29.00 10.97
N LEU A 97 19.94 -28.34 12.07
CA LEU A 97 20.35 -28.75 13.43
C LEU A 97 19.83 -30.16 13.83
N PHE A 98 18.69 -30.54 13.23
CA PHE A 98 18.06 -31.84 13.48
C PHE A 98 18.38 -32.90 12.41
N ARG A 99 19.07 -32.52 11.32
CA ARG A 99 19.51 -33.43 10.26
C ARG A 99 20.89 -34.02 10.55
N LYS A 100 21.13 -35.21 10.03
CA LYS A 100 22.48 -35.80 10.08
C LYS A 100 23.46 -34.90 9.31
N PRO A 101 24.76 -34.88 9.71
CA PRO A 101 25.77 -34.03 9.03
C PRO A 101 25.86 -34.23 7.52
N GLU A 102 25.58 -35.46 7.07
CA GLU A 102 25.62 -35.84 5.63
C GLU A 102 24.45 -35.27 4.82
N ASP A 103 23.31 -35.00 5.50
CA ASP A 103 22.07 -34.49 4.87
C ASP A 103 21.87 -32.98 5.01
N ARG A 104 22.87 -32.24 5.50
CA ARG A 104 22.76 -30.79 5.72
C ARG A 104 22.78 -30.04 4.40
N VAL A 105 21.70 -29.28 4.14
CA VAL A 105 21.51 -28.52 2.89
C VAL A 105 22.28 -27.19 2.91
N VAL A 106 22.51 -26.61 4.08
CA VAL A 106 23.18 -25.33 4.25
C VAL A 106 24.68 -25.53 4.45
N GLN A 107 25.37 -26.01 3.44
CA GLN A 107 26.83 -25.90 3.41
C GLN A 107 27.21 -24.48 3.01
N THR A 108 27.75 -23.71 3.99
CA THR A 108 28.50 -22.45 3.76
C THR A 108 28.02 -21.60 2.58
N GLN A 109 26.73 -21.26 2.54
CA GLN A 109 26.26 -20.29 1.57
C GLN A 109 26.90 -18.93 1.90
N SER A 110 27.86 -18.53 1.08
CA SER A 110 28.36 -17.18 1.06
C SER A 110 27.16 -16.24 0.97
N THR A 111 27.09 -15.26 1.85
CA THR A 111 26.09 -14.20 1.78
C THR A 111 26.21 -13.34 0.51
N GLN A 112 27.25 -13.54 -0.27
CA GLN A 112 27.43 -12.98 -1.61
C GLN A 112 26.98 -14.00 -2.66
N LEU A 113 25.67 -14.24 -2.75
CA LEU A 113 25.14 -14.96 -3.89
C LEU A 113 25.32 -14.09 -5.13
N SER A 114 26.10 -14.58 -6.09
CA SER A 114 26.19 -13.97 -7.40
C SER A 114 24.82 -14.03 -8.10
N THR A 115 24.55 -13.13 -9.03
CA THR A 115 23.30 -13.15 -9.81
C THR A 115 23.13 -14.50 -10.53
N TRP A 116 24.25 -15.14 -10.89
CA TRP A 116 24.26 -16.45 -11.52
C TRP A 116 23.78 -17.56 -10.57
N GLU A 117 24.28 -17.59 -9.34
CA GLU A 117 23.85 -18.57 -8.31
C GLU A 117 22.37 -18.42 -7.97
N LEU A 118 21.88 -17.18 -7.83
CA LEU A 118 20.47 -16.92 -7.62
C LEU A 118 19.61 -17.47 -8.76
N ARG A 119 20.04 -17.30 -10.02
CA ARG A 119 19.28 -17.78 -11.19
C ARG A 119 19.24 -19.30 -11.29
N HIS A 120 20.28 -20.00 -10.92
CA HIS A 120 20.43 -21.44 -11.17
C HIS A 120 20.06 -22.31 -9.98
N GLN A 121 20.30 -21.83 -8.76
CA GLN A 121 20.14 -22.67 -7.57
C GLN A 121 18.77 -22.52 -6.88
N MET A 122 18.10 -21.36 -6.95
CA MET A 122 16.93 -21.08 -6.10
C MET A 122 15.78 -20.33 -6.77
N PRO A 123 15.33 -20.65 -7.99
CA PRO A 123 14.27 -19.87 -8.64
C PRO A 123 12.93 -19.88 -7.87
N TYR A 124 12.62 -20.96 -7.15
CA TYR A 124 11.40 -21.06 -6.35
C TYR A 124 11.48 -20.21 -5.07
N VAL A 125 12.66 -20.07 -4.46
CA VAL A 125 12.86 -19.26 -3.25
C VAL A 125 12.70 -17.79 -3.60
N LEU A 126 13.16 -17.37 -4.76
CA LEU A 126 13.04 -15.98 -5.20
C LEU A 126 11.58 -15.55 -5.42
N THR A 127 10.68 -16.46 -5.72
CA THR A 127 9.26 -16.12 -5.79
C THR A 127 8.69 -15.69 -4.44
N LEU A 128 9.29 -16.13 -3.31
CA LEU A 128 8.88 -15.77 -1.97
C LEU A 128 9.01 -14.26 -1.70
N LEU A 129 9.99 -13.58 -2.32
CA LEU A 129 10.14 -12.14 -2.17
C LEU A 129 8.89 -11.36 -2.61
N ARG A 130 8.21 -11.84 -3.67
CA ARG A 130 7.00 -11.20 -4.22
C ARG A 130 5.80 -11.33 -3.28
N LEU A 131 5.77 -12.33 -2.40
CA LEU A 131 4.69 -12.52 -1.42
C LEU A 131 4.58 -11.34 -0.46
N SER A 132 5.69 -10.69 -0.10
CA SER A 132 5.66 -9.49 0.76
C SER A 132 4.89 -8.34 0.12
N PHE A 133 5.04 -8.14 -1.19
CA PHE A 133 4.33 -7.09 -1.92
C PHE A 133 2.87 -7.47 -2.17
N LEU A 134 2.59 -8.74 -2.45
CA LEU A 134 1.22 -9.24 -2.57
C LEU A 134 0.47 -9.11 -1.24
N PHE A 135 1.14 -9.40 -0.12
CA PHE A 135 0.58 -9.18 1.21
C PHE A 135 0.32 -7.69 1.50
N ALA A 136 1.25 -6.80 1.12
CA ALA A 136 1.04 -5.35 1.22
C ALA A 136 -0.17 -4.89 0.41
N GLY A 137 -0.35 -5.42 -0.82
CA GLY A 137 -1.54 -5.19 -1.64
C GLY A 137 -2.83 -5.67 -0.95
N MET A 138 -2.81 -6.84 -0.32
CA MET A 138 -3.95 -7.35 0.46
C MET A 138 -4.28 -6.44 1.66
N VAL A 139 -3.25 -5.97 2.38
CA VAL A 139 -3.43 -5.04 3.51
C VAL A 139 -4.02 -3.72 3.04
N LEU A 140 -3.53 -3.18 1.92
CA LEU A 140 -4.09 -1.96 1.31
C LEU A 140 -5.56 -2.15 0.91
N GLY A 141 -5.90 -3.27 0.25
CA GLY A 141 -7.29 -3.62 -0.09
C GLY A 141 -8.18 -3.76 1.14
N GLY A 142 -7.69 -4.41 2.19
CA GLY A 142 -8.36 -4.52 3.47
C GLY A 142 -8.60 -3.17 4.15
N ALA A 143 -7.59 -2.29 4.14
CA ALA A 143 -7.69 -0.94 4.66
C ALA A 143 -8.71 -0.11 3.86
N LEU A 144 -8.67 -0.19 2.54
CA LEU A 144 -9.62 0.47 1.63
C LEU A 144 -11.06 0.01 1.91
N TRP A 145 -11.30 -1.29 2.03
CA TRP A 145 -12.62 -1.81 2.39
C TRP A 145 -13.08 -1.32 3.75
N TRP A 146 -12.21 -1.37 4.76
CA TRP A 146 -12.56 -0.97 6.12
C TRP A 146 -12.93 0.51 6.19
N VAL A 147 -12.13 1.38 5.54
CA VAL A 147 -12.38 2.82 5.48
C VAL A 147 -13.68 3.11 4.72
N SER A 148 -13.82 2.57 3.50
CA SER A 148 -15.00 2.80 2.65
C SER A 148 -16.28 2.30 3.32
N ARG A 149 -16.23 1.13 3.96
CA ARG A 149 -17.36 0.60 4.72
C ARG A 149 -17.74 1.49 5.91
N ARG A 150 -16.74 2.04 6.59
CA ARG A 150 -16.99 2.90 7.75
C ARG A 150 -17.61 4.24 7.36
N LEU A 151 -17.23 4.78 6.21
CA LEU A 151 -17.72 6.06 5.70
C LEU A 151 -19.08 5.92 4.99
N TYR A 152 -19.27 4.85 4.20
CA TYR A 152 -20.38 4.73 3.25
C TYR A 152 -21.26 3.50 3.47
N GLY A 153 -20.98 2.70 4.49
CA GLY A 153 -21.68 1.44 4.71
C GLY A 153 -21.18 0.29 3.83
N ASN A 154 -21.90 -0.83 3.85
CA ASN A 154 -21.44 -2.06 3.22
C ASN A 154 -21.32 -1.93 1.69
N TRP A 155 -22.25 -1.26 1.03
CA TRP A 155 -22.28 -1.13 -0.44
C TRP A 155 -21.09 -0.33 -0.96
N GLY A 156 -20.78 0.80 -0.31
CA GLY A 156 -19.59 1.57 -0.67
C GLY A 156 -18.29 0.78 -0.46
N GLY A 157 -18.21 0.02 0.63
CA GLY A 157 -17.07 -0.85 0.90
C GLY A 157 -16.90 -1.97 -0.13
N TYR A 158 -18.00 -2.62 -0.53
CA TYR A 158 -17.96 -3.69 -1.53
C TYR A 158 -17.59 -3.18 -2.93
N THR A 159 -18.18 -2.07 -3.36
CA THR A 159 -17.87 -1.47 -4.67
C THR A 159 -16.41 -1.07 -4.76
N ALA A 160 -15.90 -0.36 -3.74
CA ALA A 160 -14.50 0.06 -3.70
C ALA A 160 -13.54 -1.12 -3.71
N LEU A 161 -13.80 -2.15 -2.89
CA LEU A 161 -12.97 -3.34 -2.80
C LEU A 161 -13.04 -4.18 -4.08
N ALA A 162 -14.22 -4.34 -4.69
CA ALA A 162 -14.35 -5.10 -5.93
C ALA A 162 -13.54 -4.48 -7.07
N LEU A 163 -13.65 -3.16 -7.27
CA LEU A 163 -12.84 -2.44 -8.26
C LEU A 163 -11.34 -2.51 -7.94
N TYR A 164 -10.97 -2.52 -6.65
CA TYR A 164 -9.59 -2.71 -6.22
C TYR A 164 -9.06 -4.08 -6.63
N CYS A 165 -9.80 -5.15 -6.31
CA CYS A 165 -9.38 -6.53 -6.56
C CYS A 165 -9.25 -6.84 -8.06
N PHE A 166 -9.95 -6.12 -8.91
CA PHE A 166 -9.90 -6.25 -10.37
C PHE A 166 -9.17 -5.08 -11.04
N SER A 167 -8.23 -4.42 -10.36
CA SER A 167 -7.40 -3.36 -10.93
C SER A 167 -6.04 -3.92 -11.38
N PRO A 168 -5.78 -4.07 -12.70
CA PRO A 168 -4.53 -4.61 -13.22
C PRO A 168 -3.29 -3.87 -12.76
N PRO A 169 -3.28 -2.54 -12.68
CA PRO A 169 -2.11 -1.81 -12.18
C PRO A 169 -1.80 -2.10 -10.71
N ILE A 170 -2.82 -2.29 -9.87
CA ILE A 170 -2.64 -2.67 -8.46
C ILE A 170 -2.11 -4.10 -8.36
N LEU A 171 -2.67 -5.03 -9.14
CA LEU A 171 -2.19 -6.40 -9.22
C LEU A 171 -0.72 -6.43 -9.64
N LYS A 172 -0.35 -5.72 -10.72
CA LYS A 172 1.03 -5.64 -11.19
C LYS A 172 1.97 -5.10 -10.12
N ALA A 173 1.62 -3.99 -9.47
CA ALA A 173 2.42 -3.41 -8.39
C ALA A 173 2.52 -4.31 -7.15
N SER A 174 1.53 -5.20 -6.94
CA SER A 174 1.52 -6.14 -5.82
C SER A 174 2.34 -7.41 -6.06
N ILE A 175 2.70 -7.73 -7.31
CA ILE A 175 3.51 -8.92 -7.64
C ILE A 175 4.93 -8.56 -8.10
N THR A 176 5.20 -7.28 -8.34
CA THR A 176 6.51 -6.78 -8.75
C THR A 176 7.22 -6.16 -7.55
N PRO A 177 8.46 -6.55 -7.24
CA PRO A 177 9.20 -5.94 -6.14
C PRO A 177 9.43 -4.45 -6.44
N GLY A 178 9.06 -3.60 -5.48
CA GLY A 178 9.19 -2.16 -5.63
C GLY A 178 8.50 -1.36 -4.54
N PRO A 179 8.80 -0.06 -4.45
CA PRO A 179 8.27 0.80 -3.42
C PRO A 179 6.78 1.16 -3.62
N GLU A 180 6.24 0.96 -4.82
CA GLU A 180 5.00 1.57 -5.28
C GLU A 180 3.78 1.18 -4.43
N ILE A 181 3.60 -0.13 -4.17
CA ILE A 181 2.44 -0.62 -3.40
C ILE A 181 2.58 -0.28 -1.90
N LEU A 182 3.81 -0.28 -1.38
CA LEU A 182 4.11 0.09 0.02
C LEU A 182 3.89 1.59 0.23
N ALA A 183 4.31 2.42 -0.71
CA ALA A 183 4.08 3.87 -0.67
C ALA A 183 2.58 4.18 -0.76
N ALA A 184 1.83 3.51 -1.65
CA ALA A 184 0.38 3.66 -1.74
C ALA A 184 -0.32 3.28 -0.42
N LEU A 185 0.12 2.18 0.23
CA LEU A 185 -0.35 1.78 1.55
C LEU A 185 -0.05 2.85 2.60
N GLY A 186 1.17 3.39 2.60
CA GLY A 186 1.61 4.44 3.52
C GLY A 186 0.83 5.74 3.34
N VAL A 187 0.65 6.21 2.11
CA VAL A 187 -0.09 7.46 1.80
C VAL A 187 -1.56 7.31 2.15
N TYR A 188 -2.21 6.25 1.68
CA TYR A 188 -3.63 6.00 1.96
C TYR A 188 -3.88 5.81 3.46
N GLY A 189 -3.12 4.93 4.09
CA GLY A 189 -3.22 4.66 5.53
C GLY A 189 -2.91 5.89 6.38
N GLY A 190 -1.89 6.68 6.00
CA GLY A 190 -1.48 7.89 6.69
C GLY A 190 -2.58 8.95 6.69
N VAL A 191 -3.16 9.26 5.53
CA VAL A 191 -4.25 10.24 5.40
C VAL A 191 -5.44 9.84 6.25
N TYR A 192 -5.92 8.58 6.17
CA TYR A 192 -7.07 8.16 6.97
C TYR A 192 -6.75 7.99 8.46
N THR A 193 -5.50 7.73 8.82
CA THR A 193 -5.05 7.76 10.22
C THR A 193 -5.05 9.19 10.75
N CYS A 194 -4.63 10.19 9.97
CA CYS A 194 -4.77 11.61 10.31
C CYS A 194 -6.22 11.99 10.61
N ILE A 195 -7.16 11.61 9.74
CA ILE A 195 -8.61 11.82 9.96
C ILE A 195 -9.05 11.15 11.28
N GLY A 196 -8.60 9.91 11.51
CA GLY A 196 -8.90 9.17 12.74
C GLY A 196 -8.31 9.79 14.00
N VAL A 197 -7.13 10.41 13.91
CA VAL A 197 -6.51 11.17 15.01
C VAL A 197 -7.30 12.45 15.28
N ALA A 198 -7.66 13.22 14.23
CA ALA A 198 -8.43 14.45 14.34
C ALA A 198 -9.77 14.24 15.07
N HIS A 199 -10.52 13.20 14.68
CA HIS A 199 -11.74 12.82 15.38
C HIS A 199 -11.49 12.38 16.83
N ALA A 200 -10.38 11.67 17.10
CA ALA A 200 -10.06 11.26 18.46
C ALA A 200 -9.62 12.43 19.35
N MET A 201 -9.03 13.46 18.77
CA MET A 201 -8.62 14.68 19.48
C MET A 201 -9.81 15.47 20.05
N GLN A 202 -11.01 15.29 19.54
CA GLN A 202 -12.23 15.86 20.12
C GLN A 202 -12.57 15.24 21.49
N GLY A 203 -11.97 14.08 21.81
CA GLY A 203 -12.13 13.35 23.07
C GLY A 203 -10.94 13.50 24.03
N PRO A 204 -10.91 12.70 25.13
CA PRO A 204 -9.84 12.75 26.12
C PRO A 204 -8.49 12.28 25.55
N ARG A 205 -7.39 12.86 26.02
CA ARG A 205 -6.00 12.58 25.55
C ARG A 205 -5.61 11.10 25.54
N ARG A 206 -6.15 10.29 26.49
CA ARG A 206 -5.89 8.85 26.55
C ARG A 206 -6.34 8.10 25.29
N LYS A 207 -7.30 8.61 24.53
CA LYS A 207 -7.85 7.95 23.33
C LYS A 207 -7.04 8.21 22.07
N TRP A 208 -6.30 9.30 21.97
CA TRP A 208 -5.59 9.64 20.74
C TRP A 208 -4.08 9.38 20.78
N ARG A 209 -3.45 9.26 21.97
CA ARG A 209 -2.04 8.90 22.11
C ARG A 209 -1.63 7.64 21.33
N PRO A 210 -2.33 6.48 21.47
CA PRO A 210 -1.95 5.28 20.70
C PRO A 210 -2.11 5.47 19.19
N ARG A 211 -3.03 6.35 18.75
CA ARG A 211 -3.21 6.66 17.34
C ARG A 211 -2.10 7.52 16.77
N ILE A 212 -1.44 8.34 17.58
CA ILE A 212 -0.24 9.07 17.15
C ILE A 212 0.91 8.09 16.88
N VAL A 213 1.09 7.08 17.72
CA VAL A 213 2.09 6.03 17.45
C VAL A 213 1.80 5.33 16.12
N LEU A 214 0.54 4.97 15.87
CA LEU A 214 0.15 4.41 14.58
C LEU A 214 0.42 5.39 13.43
N LEU A 215 0.18 6.69 13.63
CA LEU A 215 0.45 7.71 12.62
C LEU A 215 1.95 7.80 12.29
N ILE A 216 2.81 7.77 13.31
CA ILE A 216 4.28 7.73 13.14
C ILE A 216 4.68 6.49 12.32
N LEU A 217 4.15 5.31 12.66
CA LEU A 217 4.47 4.08 11.96
C LEU A 217 4.04 4.12 10.49
N ILE A 218 2.83 4.59 10.20
CA ILE A 218 2.31 4.66 8.82
C ILE A 218 3.04 5.74 8.00
N PHE A 219 3.36 6.89 8.60
CA PHE A 219 4.22 7.89 7.95
C PHE A 219 5.62 7.33 7.69
N GLY A 220 6.15 6.52 8.63
CA GLY A 220 7.39 5.78 8.45
C GLY A 220 7.34 4.80 7.28
N VAL A 221 6.25 4.05 7.13
CA VAL A 221 6.03 3.15 5.97
C VAL A 221 6.01 3.96 4.66
N ALA A 222 5.27 5.08 4.63
CA ALA A 222 5.24 5.95 3.45
C ALA A 222 6.64 6.47 3.07
N ALA A 223 7.36 7.02 4.06
CA ALA A 223 8.67 7.63 3.87
C ALA A 223 9.76 6.62 3.52
N ALA A 224 9.78 5.44 4.18
CA ALA A 224 10.75 4.39 3.91
C ALA A 224 10.48 3.65 2.60
N ALA A 225 9.23 3.63 2.12
CA ALA A 225 8.89 3.14 0.79
C ALA A 225 9.27 4.17 -0.29
N HIS A 226 8.96 5.44 -0.08
CA HIS A 226 9.29 6.52 -1.00
C HIS A 226 9.35 7.85 -0.23
N ILE A 227 10.51 8.51 -0.19
CA ILE A 227 10.68 9.71 0.63
C ILE A 227 9.73 10.85 0.23
N ALA A 228 9.42 10.99 -1.06
CA ALA A 228 8.46 11.98 -1.54
C ALA A 228 7.02 11.73 -1.06
N ALA A 229 6.69 10.53 -0.59
CA ALA A 229 5.39 10.26 0.00
C ALA A 229 5.19 10.95 1.35
N LEU A 230 6.28 11.22 2.09
CA LEU A 230 6.22 11.85 3.41
C LEU A 230 5.63 13.27 3.36
N PRO A 231 6.16 14.22 2.57
CA PRO A 231 5.56 15.55 2.48
C PRO A 231 4.12 15.50 1.94
N VAL A 232 3.81 14.59 1.03
CA VAL A 232 2.44 14.43 0.49
C VAL A 232 1.47 14.02 1.59
N VAL A 233 1.78 12.96 2.34
CA VAL A 233 0.90 12.48 3.41
C VAL A 233 0.83 13.46 4.58
N ALA A 234 1.92 14.17 4.89
CA ALA A 234 1.96 15.17 5.94
C ALA A 234 1.08 16.39 5.56
N LEU A 235 1.20 16.88 4.32
CA LEU A 235 0.41 18.02 3.84
C LEU A 235 -1.09 17.67 3.75
N LEU A 236 -1.43 16.57 3.09
CA LEU A 236 -2.83 16.12 2.98
C LEU A 236 -3.42 15.83 4.36
N GLY A 237 -2.66 15.17 5.22
CA GLY A 237 -3.06 14.89 6.60
C GLY A 237 -3.30 16.17 7.39
N LEU A 238 -2.38 17.15 7.30
CA LEU A 238 -2.49 18.45 7.97
C LEU A 238 -3.77 19.19 7.52
N LEU A 239 -4.00 19.31 6.21
CA LEU A 239 -5.15 20.01 5.66
C LEU A 239 -6.48 19.37 6.09
N LEU A 240 -6.57 18.04 6.02
CA LEU A 240 -7.78 17.31 6.43
C LEU A 240 -8.00 17.36 7.95
N MET A 241 -6.93 17.29 8.75
CA MET A 241 -7.03 17.46 10.20
C MET A 241 -7.50 18.87 10.58
N LEU A 242 -6.98 19.92 9.93
CA LEU A 242 -7.43 21.30 10.13
C LEU A 242 -8.90 21.49 9.75
N TRP A 243 -9.35 20.77 8.73
CA TRP A 243 -10.75 20.80 8.33
C TRP A 243 -11.68 20.17 9.38
N ILE A 244 -11.26 19.06 10.02
CA ILE A 244 -12.09 18.29 10.96
C ILE A 244 -12.05 18.87 12.39
N ALA A 245 -10.88 19.31 12.85
CA ALA A 245 -10.65 19.64 14.26
C ALA A 245 -11.00 21.09 14.59
N GLU A 246 -12.25 21.38 14.85
CA GLU A 246 -12.74 22.74 15.13
C GLU A 246 -12.22 23.34 16.43
N GLY A 247 -12.04 22.55 17.50
CA GLY A 247 -11.69 23.07 18.83
C GLY A 247 -10.20 22.97 19.22
N ARG A 248 -9.33 22.31 18.45
CA ARG A 248 -7.96 22.01 18.81
C ARG A 248 -6.96 22.19 17.68
N ARG A 249 -7.20 23.14 16.78
CA ARG A 249 -6.35 23.40 15.62
C ARG A 249 -4.89 23.66 15.97
N SER A 250 -4.59 24.32 17.09
CA SER A 250 -3.23 24.58 17.56
C SER A 250 -2.41 23.32 17.87
N GLN A 251 -3.07 22.19 18.16
CA GLN A 251 -2.38 20.93 18.48
C GLN A 251 -2.12 20.08 17.24
N ILE A 252 -2.67 20.42 16.09
CA ILE A 252 -2.55 19.62 14.87
C ILE A 252 -1.14 19.70 14.31
N LEU A 253 -0.62 20.92 14.16
CA LEU A 253 0.72 21.11 13.63
C LEU A 253 1.79 20.37 14.46
N PRO A 254 1.84 20.47 15.82
CA PRO A 254 2.74 19.67 16.64
C PRO A 254 2.59 18.16 16.44
N VAL A 255 1.37 17.66 16.27
CA VAL A 255 1.10 16.21 16.05
C VAL A 255 1.65 15.77 14.71
N VAL A 256 1.42 16.52 13.64
CA VAL A 256 1.91 16.19 12.30
C VAL A 256 3.44 16.30 12.26
N LEU A 257 4.03 17.34 12.86
CA LEU A 257 5.49 17.47 12.97
C LEU A 257 6.10 16.31 13.74
N LEU A 258 5.52 15.92 14.88
CA LEU A 258 5.97 14.77 15.66
C LEU A 258 5.90 13.48 14.83
N ALA A 259 4.83 13.30 14.06
CA ALA A 259 4.68 12.13 13.19
C ALA A 259 5.73 12.14 12.06
N THR A 260 6.00 13.30 11.46
CA THR A 260 7.00 13.46 10.40
C THR A 260 8.42 13.20 10.92
N VAL A 261 8.79 13.79 12.07
CA VAL A 261 10.10 13.54 12.69
C VAL A 261 10.25 12.07 13.10
N GLY A 262 9.22 11.50 13.72
CA GLY A 262 9.22 10.08 14.07
C GLY A 262 9.34 9.17 12.85
N ALA A 263 8.70 9.51 11.73
CA ALA A 263 8.85 8.82 10.46
C ALA A 263 10.28 8.89 9.92
N LEU A 264 10.93 10.05 9.96
CA LEU A 264 12.34 10.20 9.55
C LEU A 264 13.28 9.35 10.42
N VAL A 265 13.04 9.28 11.74
CA VAL A 265 13.79 8.39 12.62
C VAL A 265 13.60 6.92 12.23
N LEU A 266 12.38 6.50 11.88
CA LEU A 266 12.12 5.15 11.38
C LEU A 266 12.82 4.87 10.05
N VAL A 267 12.84 5.85 9.12
CA VAL A 267 13.60 5.73 7.87
C VAL A 267 15.09 5.57 8.17
N PHE A 268 15.63 6.41 9.05
CA PHE A 268 17.04 6.33 9.47
C PHE A 268 17.37 4.96 10.09
N ALA A 269 16.48 4.43 10.91
CA ALA A 269 16.61 3.05 11.43
C ALA A 269 16.55 1.99 10.32
N CYS A 270 15.74 2.18 9.26
CA CYS A 270 15.73 1.29 8.10
C CYS A 270 17.06 1.31 7.32
N TYR A 271 17.86 2.37 7.44
CA TYR A 271 19.23 2.45 6.91
C TYR A 271 20.29 2.06 7.94
N ASP A 272 19.92 1.33 9.00
CA ASP A 272 20.78 0.91 10.11
C ASP A 272 21.59 2.07 10.75
N PHE A 273 20.95 3.23 10.83
CA PHE A 273 21.54 4.45 11.37
C PHE A 273 22.82 4.91 10.63
N SER A 274 22.96 4.59 9.34
CA SER A 274 24.07 5.05 8.50
C SER A 274 23.80 6.47 7.99
N PRO A 275 24.60 7.48 8.40
CA PRO A 275 24.39 8.86 7.95
C PRO A 275 24.64 9.04 6.46
N ASP A 276 25.61 8.32 5.90
CA ASP A 276 25.95 8.39 4.47
C ASP A 276 24.82 7.85 3.61
N ALA A 277 24.32 6.63 3.90
CA ALA A 277 23.20 6.04 3.20
C ALA A 277 21.93 6.92 3.32
N PHE A 278 21.66 7.47 4.50
CA PHE A 278 20.54 8.38 4.72
C PHE A 278 20.69 9.70 3.95
N SER A 279 21.92 10.24 3.82
CA SER A 279 22.15 11.47 3.05
C SER A 279 21.88 11.32 1.56
N TYR A 280 22.17 10.14 1.00
CA TYR A 280 21.89 9.84 -0.41
C TYR A 280 20.41 9.88 -0.77
N LEU A 281 19.53 9.56 0.19
CA LEU A 281 18.09 9.64 0.03
C LEU A 281 17.62 11.03 -0.44
N PHE A 282 18.23 12.09 0.08
CA PHE A 282 17.85 13.47 -0.28
C PHE A 282 18.52 13.96 -1.57
N ARG A 283 19.67 13.40 -1.96
CA ARG A 283 20.37 13.78 -3.20
C ARG A 283 19.62 13.29 -4.45
N SER A 284 18.95 12.14 -4.38
CA SER A 284 18.19 11.58 -5.50
C SER A 284 16.84 12.29 -5.75
N ALA A 285 16.36 13.08 -4.78
CA ALA A 285 15.05 13.74 -4.87
C ALA A 285 15.04 15.02 -5.75
N SER A 286 16.18 15.46 -6.27
CA SER A 286 16.30 16.66 -7.12
C SER A 286 15.98 16.34 -8.57
N GLY A 287 14.71 16.38 -8.97
CA GLY A 287 14.25 16.29 -10.35
C GLY A 287 13.67 17.61 -10.84
N PHE A 288 13.81 17.89 -12.15
CA PHE A 288 13.11 19.01 -12.77
C PHE A 288 11.61 18.76 -12.80
N LEU A 289 10.82 19.79 -12.49
CA LEU A 289 9.37 19.75 -12.61
C LEU A 289 8.98 19.77 -14.08
N TRP A 290 8.27 18.74 -14.52
CA TRP A 290 7.69 18.67 -15.86
C TRP A 290 6.17 18.63 -15.73
N PHE A 291 5.48 19.46 -16.50
CA PHE A 291 4.03 19.37 -16.56
C PHE A 291 3.62 18.44 -17.71
N SER A 292 3.03 17.29 -17.38
CA SER A 292 2.49 16.36 -18.35
C SER A 292 1.19 15.71 -17.86
N LEU A 293 0.19 15.69 -18.71
CA LEU A 293 -1.07 14.96 -18.49
C LEU A 293 -1.00 13.50 -18.99
N ASP A 294 0.07 13.12 -19.67
CA ASP A 294 0.19 11.81 -20.32
C ASP A 294 0.04 10.61 -19.36
N PRO A 295 0.59 10.62 -18.12
CA PRO A 295 0.40 9.52 -17.19
C PRO A 295 -1.07 9.31 -16.85
N ILE A 296 -1.83 10.40 -16.64
CA ILE A 296 -3.26 10.35 -16.31
C ILE A 296 -4.05 9.87 -17.54
N LYS A 297 -3.81 10.45 -18.72
CA LYS A 297 -4.44 10.02 -19.97
C LYS A 297 -4.17 8.53 -20.21
N ARG A 298 -2.93 8.09 -20.09
CA ARG A 298 -2.53 6.69 -20.29
C ARG A 298 -3.28 5.75 -19.34
N TYR A 299 -3.43 6.11 -18.06
CA TYR A 299 -4.16 5.29 -17.10
C TYR A 299 -5.63 5.12 -17.50
N PHE A 300 -6.31 6.21 -17.82
CA PHE A 300 -7.74 6.19 -18.17
C PHE A 300 -8.03 5.68 -19.59
N SER A 301 -7.08 5.78 -20.52
CA SER A 301 -7.24 5.26 -21.88
C SER A 301 -6.90 3.77 -22.02
N THR A 302 -6.25 3.17 -21.00
CA THR A 302 -5.89 1.75 -21.04
C THR A 302 -7.13 0.87 -20.95
N PHE A 303 -7.32 -0.02 -21.90
CA PHE A 303 -8.48 -0.92 -22.00
C PHE A 303 -8.74 -1.72 -20.71
N SER A 304 -7.68 -2.19 -20.07
CA SER A 304 -7.78 -2.95 -18.81
C SER A 304 -8.38 -2.16 -17.63
N ASN A 305 -8.42 -0.82 -17.71
CA ASN A 305 -9.00 0.07 -16.71
C ASN A 305 -10.36 0.64 -17.11
N ALA A 306 -10.95 0.19 -18.22
CA ALA A 306 -12.15 0.82 -18.80
C ALA A 306 -13.33 0.85 -17.80
N GLY A 307 -13.54 -0.20 -17.02
CA GLY A 307 -14.57 -0.22 -15.98
C GLY A 307 -14.35 0.84 -14.90
N ILE A 308 -13.10 0.99 -14.43
CA ILE A 308 -12.74 2.03 -13.45
C ILE A 308 -12.91 3.42 -14.07
N THR A 309 -12.55 3.60 -15.34
CA THR A 309 -12.71 4.87 -16.06
C THR A 309 -14.18 5.28 -16.19
N ILE A 310 -15.05 4.33 -16.57
CA ILE A 310 -16.50 4.55 -16.63
C ILE A 310 -17.06 4.87 -15.24
N ALA A 311 -16.65 4.11 -14.23
CA ALA A 311 -17.06 4.33 -12.85
C ALA A 311 -16.63 5.72 -12.33
N ALA A 312 -15.40 6.14 -12.62
CA ALA A 312 -14.88 7.44 -12.23
C ALA A 312 -15.65 8.59 -12.91
N ALA A 313 -15.88 8.50 -14.23
CA ALA A 313 -16.66 9.48 -14.98
C ALA A 313 -18.12 9.57 -14.47
N ALA A 314 -18.79 8.42 -14.31
CA ALA A 314 -20.13 8.36 -13.75
C ALA A 314 -20.19 8.95 -12.34
N SER A 315 -19.21 8.60 -11.49
CA SER A 315 -19.13 9.13 -10.12
C SER A 315 -18.92 10.64 -10.09
N ALA A 316 -18.08 11.19 -10.97
CA ALA A 316 -17.88 12.64 -11.08
C ALA A 316 -19.18 13.36 -11.46
N ILE A 317 -19.93 12.85 -12.46
CA ILE A 317 -21.21 13.42 -12.87
C ILE A 317 -22.24 13.31 -11.74
N LEU A 318 -22.37 12.13 -11.12
CA LEU A 318 -23.32 11.89 -10.04
C LEU A 318 -23.00 12.72 -8.79
N TYR A 319 -21.72 12.93 -8.48
CA TYR A 319 -21.29 13.75 -7.36
C TYR A 319 -21.75 15.22 -7.50
N LEU A 320 -21.83 15.72 -8.71
CA LEU A 320 -22.34 17.07 -9.01
C LEU A 320 -23.88 17.12 -8.96
N ALA A 321 -24.55 16.03 -9.36
CA ALA A 321 -26.00 15.98 -9.54
C ALA A 321 -26.77 15.55 -8.26
N LEU A 322 -26.18 14.68 -7.41
CA LEU A 322 -26.87 14.15 -6.24
C LEU A 322 -26.79 15.10 -5.04
N ARG A 323 -27.85 15.12 -4.22
CA ARG A 323 -27.79 15.73 -2.89
C ARG A 323 -26.78 14.96 -2.04
N ARG A 324 -25.82 15.68 -1.48
CA ARG A 324 -24.68 15.12 -0.75
C ARG A 324 -25.08 14.82 0.69
N SER A 325 -25.48 13.58 0.98
CA SER A 325 -25.78 13.14 2.35
C SER A 325 -24.49 13.01 3.20
N ARG A 326 -23.35 12.75 2.55
CA ARG A 326 -22.04 12.50 3.20
C ARG A 326 -20.96 13.41 2.65
N TYR A 327 -21.20 14.72 2.74
CA TYR A 327 -20.33 15.74 2.11
C TYR A 327 -18.85 15.55 2.40
N PHE A 328 -18.45 15.43 3.68
CA PHE A 328 -17.04 15.22 4.04
C PHE A 328 -16.52 13.88 3.50
N GLY A 329 -17.29 12.80 3.66
CA GLY A 329 -16.90 11.45 3.25
C GLY A 329 -16.56 11.36 1.78
N ASN A 330 -17.32 12.01 0.89
CA ASN A 330 -17.07 11.99 -0.56
C ASN A 330 -16.07 13.05 -1.01
N THR A 331 -16.03 14.21 -0.35
CA THR A 331 -15.13 15.31 -0.74
C THR A 331 -13.69 15.06 -0.34
N ALA A 332 -13.44 14.43 0.81
CA ALA A 332 -12.08 14.15 1.27
C ALA A 332 -11.29 13.24 0.31
N PRO A 333 -11.80 12.06 -0.13
CA PRO A 333 -11.08 11.25 -1.10
C PRO A 333 -10.97 11.94 -2.47
N LEU A 334 -11.97 12.69 -2.93
CA LEU A 334 -11.87 13.47 -4.17
C LEU A 334 -10.75 14.52 -4.08
N PHE A 335 -10.66 15.23 -2.96
CA PHE A 335 -9.57 16.19 -2.72
C PHE A 335 -8.20 15.51 -2.79
N CYS A 336 -8.05 14.32 -2.16
CA CYS A 336 -6.81 13.55 -2.23
C CYS A 336 -6.48 13.09 -3.66
N VAL A 337 -7.47 12.65 -4.44
CA VAL A 337 -7.29 12.29 -5.86
C VAL A 337 -6.78 13.47 -6.66
N LEU A 338 -7.43 14.64 -6.54
CA LEU A 338 -7.03 15.85 -7.26
C LEU A 338 -5.62 16.30 -6.86
N ALA A 339 -5.29 16.29 -5.58
CA ALA A 339 -3.94 16.61 -5.10
C ALA A 339 -2.88 15.64 -5.68
N CYS A 340 -3.16 14.33 -5.68
CA CYS A 340 -2.28 13.35 -6.30
C CYS A 340 -2.15 13.57 -7.82
N PHE A 341 -3.25 13.94 -8.51
CA PHE A 341 -3.20 14.25 -9.94
C PHE A 341 -2.33 15.47 -10.24
N VAL A 342 -2.39 16.51 -9.42
CA VAL A 342 -1.48 17.66 -9.53
C VAL A 342 -0.03 17.22 -9.39
N LEU A 343 0.28 16.35 -8.42
CA LEU A 343 1.64 15.81 -8.23
C LEU A 343 2.09 14.97 -9.42
N ILE A 344 1.22 14.14 -9.98
CA ILE A 344 1.51 13.31 -11.16
C ILE A 344 1.83 14.19 -12.38
N THR A 345 1.05 15.26 -12.59
CA THR A 345 1.25 16.16 -13.72
C THR A 345 2.53 16.97 -13.60
N THR A 346 3.03 17.21 -12.40
CA THR A 346 4.29 17.93 -12.18
C THR A 346 5.54 17.06 -12.35
N GLY A 347 5.39 15.76 -12.58
CA GLY A 347 6.50 14.86 -12.89
C GLY A 347 7.51 14.65 -11.76
N VAL A 348 7.13 14.99 -10.52
CA VAL A 348 8.03 14.96 -9.36
C VAL A 348 8.62 13.58 -9.11
N HIS A 349 7.93 12.50 -9.48
CA HIS A 349 8.46 11.11 -9.48
C HIS A 349 7.63 10.17 -10.36
N ALA A 350 8.26 9.14 -10.88
CA ALA A 350 7.74 8.29 -11.94
C ALA A 350 6.44 7.50 -11.65
N THR A 351 5.99 7.40 -10.40
CA THR A 351 4.88 6.51 -10.05
C THR A 351 3.83 7.03 -9.05
N PRO A 352 3.68 8.32 -8.78
CA PRO A 352 2.72 8.79 -7.77
C PRO A 352 1.25 8.54 -8.14
N TRP A 353 0.92 8.15 -9.37
CA TRP A 353 -0.46 7.85 -9.77
C TRP A 353 -1.05 6.65 -9.02
N LEU A 354 -0.25 5.64 -8.64
CA LEU A 354 -0.72 4.53 -7.81
C LEU A 354 -1.20 5.00 -6.43
N TRP A 355 -0.69 6.12 -5.92
CA TRP A 355 -1.16 6.71 -4.67
C TRP A 355 -2.57 7.30 -4.78
N ALA A 356 -2.97 7.76 -5.98
CA ALA A 356 -4.32 8.29 -6.23
C ALA A 356 -5.38 7.19 -6.30
N VAL A 357 -5.03 6.00 -6.77
CA VAL A 357 -6.01 4.93 -7.07
C VAL A 357 -6.85 4.52 -5.86
N PRO A 358 -6.30 4.25 -4.66
CA PRO A 358 -7.12 3.89 -3.51
C PRO A 358 -8.13 4.98 -3.12
N PHE A 359 -7.75 6.26 -3.23
CA PHE A 359 -8.66 7.38 -2.98
C PHE A 359 -9.75 7.47 -4.06
N LEU A 360 -9.39 7.26 -5.33
CA LEU A 360 -10.34 7.22 -6.44
C LEU A 360 -11.39 6.13 -6.23
N LEU A 361 -10.96 4.93 -5.86
CA LEU A 361 -11.88 3.82 -5.61
C LEU A 361 -12.75 4.06 -4.38
N THR A 362 -12.20 4.72 -3.34
CA THR A 362 -12.97 5.15 -2.17
C THR A 362 -14.02 6.19 -2.55
N PHE A 363 -13.69 7.16 -3.41
CA PHE A 363 -14.62 8.15 -3.94
C PHE A 363 -15.73 7.49 -4.75
N ILE A 364 -15.39 6.62 -5.69
CA ILE A 364 -16.36 5.86 -6.49
C ILE A 364 -17.31 5.09 -5.59
N GLY A 365 -16.78 4.33 -4.61
CA GLY A 365 -17.58 3.58 -3.65
C GLY A 365 -18.55 4.45 -2.87
N GLY A 366 -18.11 5.66 -2.47
CA GLY A 366 -18.95 6.62 -1.75
C GLY A 366 -20.10 7.16 -2.58
N VAL A 367 -19.82 7.55 -3.82
CA VAL A 367 -20.86 8.07 -4.73
C VAL A 367 -21.87 6.98 -5.11
N PHE A 368 -21.41 5.75 -5.35
CA PHE A 368 -22.33 4.63 -5.59
C PHE A 368 -23.18 4.30 -4.36
N ALA A 369 -22.65 4.41 -3.15
CA ALA A 369 -23.44 4.23 -1.94
C ALA A 369 -24.51 5.31 -1.79
N ASP A 370 -24.21 6.57 -2.10
CA ASP A 370 -25.20 7.66 -2.09
C ASP A 370 -26.27 7.45 -3.16
N ALA A 371 -25.89 6.99 -4.35
CA ALA A 371 -26.85 6.64 -5.43
C ALA A 371 -27.74 5.45 -5.03
N TYR A 372 -27.17 4.46 -4.32
CA TYR A 372 -27.92 3.30 -3.83
C TYR A 372 -28.94 3.67 -2.74
N GLU A 373 -28.64 4.63 -1.88
CA GLU A 373 -29.57 5.13 -0.87
C GLU A 373 -30.69 6.03 -1.47
N GLY A 374 -30.57 6.39 -2.73
CA GLY A 374 -31.53 7.19 -3.45
C GLY A 374 -32.80 6.43 -3.89
N PRO A 375 -33.79 7.14 -4.48
CA PRO A 375 -35.08 6.56 -4.87
C PRO A 375 -34.95 5.47 -5.94
N ARG A 376 -33.89 5.49 -6.76
CA ARG A 376 -33.62 4.54 -7.84
C ARG A 376 -32.59 3.45 -7.43
N HIS A 377 -32.68 2.94 -6.21
CA HIS A 377 -31.70 1.99 -5.65
C HIS A 377 -31.46 0.74 -6.51
N LYS A 378 -32.51 0.19 -7.16
CA LYS A 378 -32.38 -0.97 -8.05
C LYS A 378 -31.53 -0.66 -9.27
N LEU A 379 -31.71 0.51 -9.88
CA LEU A 379 -30.91 0.96 -11.02
C LEU A 379 -29.45 1.21 -10.61
N ALA A 380 -29.23 1.84 -9.48
CA ALA A 380 -27.88 2.06 -8.93
C ALA A 380 -27.17 0.73 -8.66
N LEU A 381 -27.88 -0.25 -8.05
CA LEU A 381 -27.33 -1.58 -7.83
C LEU A 381 -26.97 -2.28 -9.16
N ALA A 382 -27.90 -2.29 -10.12
CA ALA A 382 -27.65 -2.89 -11.42
C ALA A 382 -26.46 -2.24 -12.15
N ALA A 383 -26.38 -0.92 -12.15
CA ALA A 383 -25.26 -0.18 -12.73
C ALA A 383 -23.93 -0.48 -12.02
N GLY A 384 -23.93 -0.52 -10.69
CA GLY A 384 -22.74 -0.87 -9.90
C GLY A 384 -22.26 -2.29 -10.18
N CYS A 385 -23.16 -3.26 -10.20
CA CYS A 385 -22.85 -4.65 -10.57
C CYS A 385 -22.32 -4.76 -12.00
N ALA A 386 -22.95 -4.05 -12.95
CA ALA A 386 -22.51 -4.07 -14.36
C ALA A 386 -21.08 -3.50 -14.52
N VAL A 387 -20.76 -2.39 -13.84
CA VAL A 387 -19.42 -1.78 -13.88
C VAL A 387 -18.37 -2.71 -13.24
N VAL A 388 -18.67 -3.32 -12.09
CA VAL A 388 -17.77 -4.27 -11.43
C VAL A 388 -17.54 -5.51 -12.31
N LEU A 389 -18.58 -6.06 -12.90
CA LEU A 389 -18.48 -7.21 -13.81
C LEU A 389 -17.65 -6.84 -15.05
N LEU A 390 -17.92 -5.69 -15.65
CA LEU A 390 -17.16 -5.17 -16.79
C LEU A 390 -15.67 -5.06 -16.45
N GLN A 391 -15.35 -4.46 -15.30
CA GLN A 391 -13.96 -4.34 -14.85
C GLN A 391 -13.32 -5.71 -14.58
N ALA A 392 -14.06 -6.64 -13.99
CA ALA A 392 -13.57 -7.99 -13.75
C ALA A 392 -13.24 -8.71 -15.06
N VAL A 393 -14.13 -8.62 -16.07
CA VAL A 393 -13.88 -9.19 -17.40
C VAL A 393 -12.65 -8.59 -18.04
N PHE A 394 -12.52 -7.26 -18.06
CA PHE A 394 -11.35 -6.59 -18.65
C PHE A 394 -10.07 -6.90 -17.89
N CYS A 395 -10.12 -7.03 -16.57
CA CYS A 395 -8.98 -7.45 -15.77
C CYS A 395 -8.54 -8.85 -16.18
N VAL A 396 -9.46 -9.83 -16.19
CA VAL A 396 -9.14 -11.22 -16.53
C VAL A 396 -8.59 -11.35 -17.96
N LEU A 397 -9.17 -10.63 -18.92
CA LEU A 397 -8.68 -10.61 -20.31
C LEU A 397 -7.29 -9.97 -20.43
N SER A 398 -6.95 -9.05 -19.55
CA SER A 398 -5.63 -8.38 -19.56
C SER A 398 -4.54 -9.12 -18.78
N LEU A 399 -4.89 -10.14 -17.96
CA LEU A 399 -3.92 -10.90 -17.17
C LEU A 399 -2.77 -11.49 -18.01
N PRO A 400 -3.00 -12.07 -19.21
CA PRO A 400 -1.89 -12.56 -20.03
C PRO A 400 -0.92 -11.47 -20.48
N GLY A 401 -1.40 -10.23 -20.66
CA GLY A 401 -0.57 -9.07 -21.02
C GLY A 401 0.21 -8.47 -19.85
N LEU A 402 0.00 -8.95 -18.62
CA LEU A 402 0.78 -8.56 -17.45
C LEU A 402 1.98 -9.50 -17.19
N LEU A 403 2.02 -10.63 -17.90
CA LEU A 403 3.13 -11.58 -17.86
C LEU A 403 4.30 -11.06 -18.70
#